data_35a3c6cc4184489ca6f808630bdf4469
#
_entry.id   35a3c6cc4184489ca6f808630bdf4469
#
_cell.length_a   1.000
_cell.length_b   1.000
_cell.length_c   1.000
_cell.angle_alpha   90.00
_cell.angle_beta   90.00
_cell.angle_gamma   90.00
#
_symmetry.space_group_name_H-M   'P 1'
#
loop_
_entity.id
_entity.type
_entity.pdbx_description
1 polymer ?
#
loop_
_entity_poly.entity_id
_entity_poly.type
_entity_poly.pdbx_seq_one_letter_code
_entity_poly.pdbx_strand_id
1 'polypeptide(L)'
;MRLYPPVPLNNRQATKTTILPTGGGPDGTSPILVRKGELVVFSPYVNSRKKNIYGPDADDFRPERWETGELSNTGWAYFPFNGGPRQCLGEDFALMEVSYTIVRLLQACSIIALPDGETIEPVGTERQRLTLVLSSADGCRVKIQRGEQM
;
A
#
# COMPACT_ATOMS: atom_id res chain seq x y z
N MET A 1 2.58 -1.14 3.70
CA MET A 1 1.89 -1.38 2.42
C MET A 1 0.65 -0.51 2.23
N ARG A 2 -0.07 -0.11 3.26
CA ARG A 2 -1.24 0.78 3.10
C ARG A 2 -0.85 2.10 2.42
N LEU A 3 0.08 2.85 2.99
CA LEU A 3 0.52 4.14 2.43
C LEU A 3 1.34 4.00 1.14
N TYR A 4 2.17 2.97 1.06
CA TYR A 4 3.08 2.74 -0.07
C TYR A 4 2.89 1.33 -0.64
N PRO A 5 1.79 1.08 -1.36
CA PRO A 5 1.63 -0.19 -2.05
C PRO A 5 2.64 -0.29 -3.20
N PRO A 6 3.40 -1.39 -3.30
CA PRO A 6 4.37 -1.57 -4.38
C PRO A 6 3.76 -1.44 -5.77
N VAL A 7 2.50 -1.86 -5.94
CA VAL A 7 1.73 -1.70 -7.19
C VAL A 7 0.64 -0.65 -6.96
N PRO A 8 0.90 0.65 -7.27
CA PRO A 8 -0.01 1.74 -6.95
C PRO A 8 -1.25 1.79 -7.85
N LEU A 9 -1.14 1.25 -9.07
CA LEU A 9 -2.20 1.16 -10.07
C LEU A 9 -2.26 -0.25 -10.63
N ASN A 10 -3.47 -0.75 -10.82
CA ASN A 10 -3.69 -2.03 -11.47
C ASN A 10 -4.93 -1.95 -12.37
N ASN A 11 -5.12 -2.93 -13.25
CA ASN A 11 -6.22 -2.93 -14.18
C ASN A 11 -6.76 -4.33 -14.47
N ARG A 12 -7.97 -4.36 -15.05
CA ARG A 12 -8.58 -5.55 -15.63
C ARG A 12 -9.15 -5.18 -16.99
N GLN A 13 -8.93 -6.02 -17.98
CA GLN A 13 -9.54 -5.87 -19.30
C GLN A 13 -10.81 -6.69 -19.37
N ALA A 14 -11.90 -6.08 -19.83
CA ALA A 14 -13.17 -6.76 -20.00
C ALA A 14 -13.10 -7.77 -21.15
N THR A 15 -13.30 -9.05 -20.84
CA THR A 15 -13.32 -10.12 -21.84
C THR A 15 -14.65 -10.19 -22.62
N LYS A 16 -15.70 -9.58 -22.07
CA LYS A 16 -17.02 -9.40 -22.67
C LYS A 16 -17.61 -8.08 -22.22
N THR A 17 -18.56 -7.54 -23.00
CA THR A 17 -19.34 -6.38 -22.57
C THR A 17 -20.13 -6.75 -21.31
N THR A 18 -20.04 -5.92 -20.29
CA THR A 18 -20.62 -6.14 -18.97
C THR A 18 -21.06 -4.81 -18.34
N ILE A 19 -21.69 -4.88 -17.19
CA ILE A 19 -22.12 -3.72 -16.43
C ILE A 19 -21.53 -3.80 -15.03
N LEU A 20 -20.85 -2.75 -14.58
CA LEU A 20 -20.54 -2.54 -13.18
C LEU A 20 -21.80 -1.95 -12.52
N PRO A 21 -22.22 -2.49 -11.37
CA PRO A 21 -23.52 -2.11 -10.78
C PRO A 21 -23.57 -0.67 -10.26
N THR A 22 -22.42 -0.09 -9.95
CA THR A 22 -22.28 1.28 -9.41
C THR A 22 -21.04 1.96 -9.96
N GLY A 23 -20.88 3.25 -9.69
CA GLY A 23 -19.72 4.06 -10.05
C GLY A 23 -20.02 5.14 -11.09
N GLY A 24 -21.16 5.07 -11.77
CA GLY A 24 -21.62 6.06 -12.75
C GLY A 24 -22.55 7.10 -12.15
N GLY A 25 -22.83 8.14 -12.95
CA GLY A 25 -23.65 9.27 -12.53
C GLY A 25 -22.91 10.25 -11.63
N PRO A 26 -23.51 11.42 -11.34
CA PRO A 26 -22.89 12.46 -10.51
C PRO A 26 -22.62 12.02 -9.06
N ASP A 27 -23.43 11.10 -8.55
CA ASP A 27 -23.37 10.56 -7.18
C ASP A 27 -22.62 9.22 -7.08
N GLY A 28 -22.14 8.66 -8.20
CA GLY A 28 -21.44 7.39 -8.22
C GLY A 28 -22.33 6.15 -8.00
N THR A 29 -23.64 6.29 -8.02
CA THR A 29 -24.57 5.19 -7.72
C THR A 29 -25.12 4.47 -8.96
N SER A 30 -25.03 5.11 -10.13
CA SER A 30 -25.54 4.57 -11.38
C SER A 30 -24.63 3.47 -11.95
N PRO A 31 -25.19 2.50 -12.71
CA PRO A 31 -24.40 1.50 -13.41
C PRO A 31 -23.47 2.08 -14.47
N ILE A 32 -22.36 1.41 -14.71
CA ILE A 32 -21.39 1.74 -15.78
C ILE A 32 -21.35 0.61 -16.79
N LEU A 33 -21.58 0.93 -18.06
CA LEU A 33 -21.33 0.00 -19.17
C LEU A 33 -19.82 -0.09 -19.43
N VAL A 34 -19.30 -1.30 -19.40
CA VAL A 34 -17.90 -1.62 -19.78
C VAL A 34 -17.95 -2.52 -21.01
N ARG A 35 -17.42 -2.03 -22.15
CA ARG A 35 -17.42 -2.79 -23.39
C ARG A 35 -16.27 -3.81 -23.39
N LYS A 36 -16.44 -4.88 -24.14
CA LYS A 36 -15.35 -5.84 -24.39
C LYS A 36 -14.09 -5.11 -24.88
N GLY A 37 -12.97 -5.39 -24.24
CA GLY A 37 -11.66 -4.79 -24.54
C GLY A 37 -11.34 -3.53 -23.74
N GLU A 38 -12.33 -2.89 -23.10
CA GLU A 38 -12.07 -1.73 -22.24
C GLU A 38 -11.35 -2.14 -20.95
N LEU A 39 -10.50 -1.23 -20.45
CA LEU A 39 -9.74 -1.38 -19.21
C LEU A 39 -10.48 -0.72 -18.05
N VAL A 40 -10.65 -1.46 -16.98
CA VAL A 40 -11.07 -0.93 -15.68
C VAL A 40 -9.83 -0.78 -14.82
N VAL A 41 -9.46 0.45 -14.54
CA VAL A 41 -8.27 0.78 -13.73
C VAL A 41 -8.70 1.05 -12.29
N PHE A 42 -7.93 0.57 -11.34
CA PHE A 42 -8.13 0.82 -9.93
C PHE A 42 -6.79 1.09 -9.23
N SER A 43 -6.84 1.88 -8.16
CA SER A 43 -5.64 2.32 -7.45
C SER A 43 -5.66 1.88 -5.99
N PRO A 44 -4.86 0.88 -5.60
CA PRO A 44 -4.59 0.61 -4.19
C PRO A 44 -4.05 1.83 -3.46
N TYR A 45 -3.19 2.63 -4.10
CA TYR A 45 -2.60 3.84 -3.53
C TYR A 45 -3.67 4.87 -3.11
N VAL A 46 -4.58 5.21 -4.03
CA VAL A 46 -5.66 6.17 -3.76
C VAL A 46 -6.67 5.58 -2.77
N ASN A 47 -7.03 4.30 -2.96
CA ASN A 47 -8.02 3.66 -2.12
C ASN A 47 -7.59 3.60 -0.65
N SER A 48 -6.31 3.33 -0.40
CA SER A 48 -5.73 3.25 0.95
C SER A 48 -5.59 4.61 1.66
N ARG A 49 -5.91 5.72 0.98
CA ARG A 49 -5.86 7.09 1.51
C ARG A 49 -7.25 7.75 1.62
N LYS A 50 -8.31 7.01 1.36
CA LYS A 50 -9.67 7.55 1.44
C LYS A 50 -10.06 7.88 2.88
N LYS A 51 -10.28 9.17 3.16
CA LYS A 51 -10.64 9.65 4.52
C LYS A 51 -11.97 9.11 5.04
N ASN A 52 -12.91 8.81 4.15
CA ASN A 52 -14.17 8.18 4.54
C ASN A 52 -14.02 6.70 4.99
N ILE A 53 -12.86 6.09 4.77
CA ILE A 53 -12.54 4.72 5.18
C ILE A 53 -11.55 4.72 6.35
N TYR A 54 -10.50 5.52 6.23
CA TYR A 54 -9.35 5.51 7.14
C TYR A 54 -9.31 6.68 8.11
N GLY A 55 -10.34 7.55 8.10
CA GLY A 55 -10.39 8.71 8.98
C GLY A 55 -9.66 9.94 8.44
N PRO A 56 -9.73 11.08 9.14
CA PRO A 56 -9.10 12.33 8.73
C PRO A 56 -7.57 12.24 8.66
N ASP A 57 -6.98 11.33 9.43
CA ASP A 57 -5.56 10.99 9.51
C ASP A 57 -5.14 9.87 8.53
N ALA A 58 -5.88 9.69 7.44
CA ALA A 58 -5.63 8.63 6.46
C ALA A 58 -4.23 8.66 5.85
N ASP A 59 -3.61 9.84 5.78
CA ASP A 59 -2.25 10.02 5.25
C ASP A 59 -1.15 9.82 6.31
N ASP A 60 -1.51 9.68 7.59
CA ASP A 60 -0.53 9.54 8.66
C ASP A 60 -0.01 8.11 8.77
N PHE A 61 1.30 7.99 9.05
CA PHE A 61 1.90 6.72 9.41
C PHE A 61 1.60 6.41 10.88
N ARG A 62 0.50 5.70 11.11
CA ARG A 62 0.02 5.29 12.43
C ARG A 62 -0.22 3.77 12.45
N PRO A 63 0.82 2.98 12.80
CA PRO A 63 0.71 1.52 12.82
C PRO A 63 -0.28 1.01 13.86
N GLU A 64 -0.53 1.75 14.94
CA GLU A 64 -1.45 1.42 16.03
C GLU A 64 -2.89 1.19 15.56
N ARG A 65 -3.27 1.77 14.39
CA ARG A 65 -4.59 1.51 13.79
C ARG A 65 -4.86 0.03 13.48
N TRP A 66 -3.81 -0.78 13.38
CA TRP A 66 -3.93 -2.23 13.19
C TRP A 66 -4.18 -2.98 14.49
N GLU A 67 -3.81 -2.40 15.64
CA GLU A 67 -3.97 -2.99 16.97
C GLU A 67 -5.36 -2.72 17.56
N THR A 68 -5.94 -1.54 17.26
CA THR A 68 -7.20 -1.08 17.83
C THR A 68 -8.44 -1.71 17.20
N GLY A 69 -8.29 -2.49 16.13
CA GLY A 69 -9.41 -3.07 15.40
C GLY A 69 -10.13 -2.08 14.47
N GLU A 70 -9.66 -0.83 14.35
CA GLU A 70 -10.23 0.17 13.42
C GLU A 70 -10.32 -0.35 11.98
N LEU A 71 -9.37 -1.22 11.59
CA LEU A 71 -9.29 -1.76 10.24
C LEU A 71 -9.83 -3.19 10.10
N SER A 72 -10.45 -3.74 11.12
CA SER A 72 -10.94 -5.14 11.11
C SER A 72 -12.00 -5.41 10.03
N ASN A 73 -12.74 -4.39 9.60
CA ASN A 73 -13.83 -4.50 8.63
C ASN A 73 -13.57 -3.74 7.33
N THR A 74 -12.32 -3.45 6.99
CA THR A 74 -12.00 -2.70 5.76
C THR A 74 -12.33 -3.45 4.47
N GLY A 75 -12.39 -4.79 4.50
CA GLY A 75 -12.72 -5.62 3.35
C GLY A 75 -11.89 -5.22 2.11
N TRP A 76 -12.58 -4.98 1.00
CA TRP A 76 -11.95 -4.53 -0.26
C TRP A 76 -11.39 -3.10 -0.23
N ALA A 77 -11.45 -2.39 0.88
CA ALA A 77 -10.76 -1.12 1.04
C ALA A 77 -9.23 -1.32 1.22
N TYR A 78 -8.79 -2.50 1.71
CA TYR A 78 -7.39 -2.86 1.85
C TYR A 78 -7.08 -4.14 1.08
N PHE A 79 -6.38 -4.02 -0.03
CA PHE A 79 -6.02 -5.16 -0.90
C PHE A 79 -4.63 -4.98 -1.55
N PRO A 80 -3.55 -4.91 -0.76
CA PRO A 80 -2.19 -4.64 -1.27
C PRO A 80 -1.68 -5.74 -2.21
N PHE A 81 -2.21 -6.95 -2.11
CA PHE A 81 -1.89 -8.11 -2.94
C PHE A 81 -3.00 -8.48 -3.94
N ASN A 82 -3.93 -7.55 -4.22
CA ASN A 82 -5.16 -7.83 -4.94
C ASN A 82 -6.08 -8.81 -4.17
N GLY A 83 -6.93 -9.53 -4.90
CA GLY A 83 -7.82 -10.52 -4.32
C GLY A 83 -8.58 -11.28 -5.40
N GLY A 84 -9.32 -12.32 -4.98
CA GLY A 84 -10.05 -13.20 -5.87
C GLY A 84 -9.14 -14.01 -6.78
N PRO A 85 -9.59 -14.41 -7.99
CA PRO A 85 -8.81 -15.27 -8.89
C PRO A 85 -7.49 -14.65 -9.39
N ARG A 86 -7.24 -13.37 -9.11
CA ARG A 86 -6.02 -12.65 -9.49
C ARG A 86 -5.24 -12.14 -8.28
N GLN A 87 -5.43 -12.77 -7.12
CA GLN A 87 -4.60 -12.53 -5.94
C GLN A 87 -3.12 -12.82 -6.24
N CYS A 88 -2.23 -12.08 -5.60
CA CYS A 88 -0.79 -12.29 -5.74
C CYS A 88 -0.39 -13.68 -5.27
N LEU A 89 0.29 -14.45 -6.11
CA LEU A 89 0.79 -15.78 -5.74
C LEU A 89 1.93 -15.72 -4.73
N GLY A 90 2.66 -14.59 -4.69
CA GLY A 90 3.82 -14.41 -3.83
C GLY A 90 3.51 -13.70 -2.51
N GLU A 91 2.26 -13.56 -2.10
CA GLU A 91 1.86 -12.82 -0.89
C GLU A 91 2.55 -13.35 0.36
N ASP A 92 2.40 -14.64 0.65
CA ASP A 92 3.00 -15.27 1.83
C ASP A 92 4.52 -15.20 1.81
N PHE A 93 5.12 -15.41 0.64
CA PHE A 93 6.57 -15.32 0.47
C PHE A 93 7.08 -13.89 0.74
N ALA A 94 6.41 -12.88 0.18
CA ALA A 94 6.80 -11.48 0.37
C ALA A 94 6.66 -11.06 1.84
N LEU A 95 5.58 -11.45 2.50
CA LEU A 95 5.37 -11.16 3.93
C LEU A 95 6.41 -11.84 4.81
N MET A 96 6.76 -13.08 4.50
CA MET A 96 7.80 -13.83 5.21
C MET A 96 9.17 -13.17 5.02
N GLU A 97 9.54 -12.79 3.79
CA GLU A 97 10.82 -12.15 3.47
C GLU A 97 10.97 -10.81 4.19
N VAL A 98 9.93 -9.96 4.15
CA VAL A 98 9.93 -8.66 4.85
C VAL A 98 10.04 -8.87 6.36
N SER A 99 9.26 -9.78 6.93
CA SER A 99 9.27 -10.08 8.37
C SER A 99 10.64 -10.61 8.81
N TYR A 100 11.20 -11.55 8.07
CA TYR A 100 12.54 -12.09 8.33
C TYR A 100 13.59 -10.98 8.30
N THR A 101 13.56 -10.13 7.26
CA THR A 101 14.54 -9.05 7.10
C THR A 101 14.47 -8.06 8.27
N ILE A 102 13.26 -7.63 8.66
CA ILE A 102 13.07 -6.70 9.79
C ILE A 102 13.59 -7.33 11.09
N VAL A 103 13.20 -8.58 11.36
CA VAL A 103 13.66 -9.28 12.58
C VAL A 103 15.18 -9.38 12.61
N ARG A 104 15.82 -9.75 11.50
CA ARG A 104 17.28 -9.86 11.42
C ARG A 104 17.98 -8.52 11.59
N LEU A 105 17.42 -7.45 11.05
CA LEU A 105 17.95 -6.09 11.25
C LEU A 105 17.86 -5.68 12.72
N LEU A 106 16.71 -5.88 13.36
CA LEU A 106 16.51 -5.54 14.76
C LEU A 106 17.38 -6.40 15.72
N GLN A 107 17.66 -7.64 15.36
CA GLN A 107 18.60 -8.48 16.12
C GLN A 107 20.05 -8.06 15.96
N ALA A 108 20.44 -7.58 14.78
CA ALA A 108 21.81 -7.21 14.47
C ALA A 108 22.16 -5.77 14.86
N CYS A 109 21.17 -4.91 15.01
CA CYS A 109 21.35 -3.48 15.25
C CYS A 109 20.69 -3.07 16.58
N SER A 110 21.48 -2.49 17.49
CA SER A 110 20.96 -1.92 18.73
C SER A 110 20.24 -0.58 18.51
N ILE A 111 20.62 0.14 17.45
CA ILE A 111 20.00 1.40 17.06
C ILE A 111 19.81 1.42 15.54
N ILE A 112 18.61 1.81 15.13
CA ILE A 112 18.29 2.20 13.75
C ILE A 112 17.60 3.56 13.85
N ALA A 113 18.24 4.59 13.32
CA ALA A 113 17.78 5.97 13.46
C ALA A 113 17.96 6.75 12.16
N LEU A 114 17.41 7.94 12.09
CA LEU A 114 17.72 8.87 11.02
C LEU A 114 19.17 9.32 11.11
N PRO A 115 19.82 9.62 9.98
CA PRO A 115 21.11 10.30 9.95
C PRO A 115 21.05 11.63 10.70
N ASP A 116 22.20 12.05 11.23
CA ASP A 116 22.28 13.31 11.99
C ASP A 116 21.89 14.50 11.09
N GLY A 117 20.99 15.35 11.60
CA GLY A 117 20.48 16.52 10.89
C GLY A 117 19.33 16.25 9.92
N GLU A 118 18.91 14.99 9.75
CA GLU A 118 17.73 14.66 8.96
C GLU A 118 16.47 14.61 9.84
N THR A 119 15.32 14.97 9.24
CA THR A 119 14.00 14.92 9.86
C THR A 119 13.10 14.01 9.06
N ILE A 120 12.02 13.54 9.70
CA ILE A 120 10.98 12.77 8.99
C ILE A 120 10.19 13.76 8.14
N GLU A 121 10.21 13.55 6.84
CA GLU A 121 9.37 14.27 5.91
C GLU A 121 7.88 13.89 6.10
N PRO A 122 6.95 14.86 5.93
CA PRO A 122 5.53 14.53 5.93
C PRO A 122 5.20 13.52 4.83
N VAL A 123 4.31 12.57 5.15
CA VAL A 123 3.86 11.57 4.18
C VAL A 123 3.27 12.25 2.94
N GLY A 124 3.74 11.83 1.76
CA GLY A 124 3.32 12.37 0.47
C GLY A 124 4.21 13.49 -0.09
N THR A 125 5.24 13.93 0.67
CA THR A 125 6.24 14.91 0.18
C THR A 125 7.50 14.21 -0.34
N GLU A 126 7.70 12.95 0.00
CA GLU A 126 8.84 12.15 -0.45
C GLU A 126 8.84 11.96 -1.97
N ARG A 127 10.03 11.96 -2.55
CA ARG A 127 10.20 11.67 -3.97
C ARG A 127 10.05 10.17 -4.23
N GLN A 128 9.14 9.85 -5.12
CA GLN A 128 8.83 8.47 -5.49
C GLN A 128 9.25 8.19 -6.93
N ARG A 129 9.68 6.96 -7.19
CA ARG A 129 9.96 6.45 -8.53
C ARG A 129 8.99 5.33 -8.84
N LEU A 130 8.28 5.46 -9.95
CA LEU A 130 7.44 4.40 -10.50
C LEU A 130 8.13 3.79 -11.71
N THR A 131 8.44 2.51 -11.59
CA THR A 131 8.85 1.66 -12.72
C THR A 131 7.77 0.60 -12.92
N LEU A 132 8.07 -0.67 -12.63
CA LEU A 132 7.03 -1.70 -12.46
C LEU A 132 6.37 -1.58 -11.09
N VAL A 133 7.16 -1.20 -10.09
CA VAL A 133 6.74 -0.99 -8.71
C VAL A 133 7.08 0.41 -8.23
N LEU A 134 6.37 0.86 -7.20
CA LEU A 134 6.65 2.10 -6.51
C LEU A 134 7.79 1.91 -5.53
N SER A 135 8.76 2.82 -5.56
CA SER A 135 9.90 2.83 -4.64
C SER A 135 10.27 4.26 -4.26
N SER A 136 11.02 4.44 -3.16
CA SER A 136 11.65 5.72 -2.87
C SER A 136 12.65 6.07 -3.98
N ALA A 137 12.62 7.32 -4.46
CA ALA A 137 13.57 7.79 -5.47
C ALA A 137 14.97 8.00 -4.90
N ASP A 138 15.04 8.38 -3.63
CA ASP A 138 16.27 8.77 -2.93
C ASP A 138 16.78 7.65 -1.99
N GLY A 139 16.09 6.51 -1.99
CA GLY A 139 16.41 5.38 -1.11
C GLY A 139 15.90 5.60 0.32
N CYS A 140 16.43 4.82 1.23
CA CYS A 140 16.16 4.92 2.67
C CYS A 140 17.50 4.95 3.41
N ARG A 141 17.95 6.15 3.77
CA ARG A 141 19.19 6.34 4.51
C ARG A 141 18.91 6.21 6.00
N VAL A 142 19.69 5.36 6.67
CA VAL A 142 19.58 5.13 8.10
C VAL A 142 20.96 5.11 8.75
N LYS A 143 21.04 5.60 9.97
CA LYS A 143 22.18 5.43 10.87
C LYS A 143 21.94 4.16 11.66
N ILE A 144 22.90 3.22 11.60
CA ILE A 144 22.81 1.97 12.33
C ILE A 144 23.99 1.84 13.30
N GLN A 145 23.72 1.31 14.47
CA GLN A 145 24.71 0.87 15.43
C GLN A 145 24.56 -0.64 15.62
N ARG A 146 25.63 -1.39 15.47
CA ARG A 146 25.62 -2.82 15.76
C ARG A 146 25.40 -3.06 17.25
N GLY A 147 24.56 -4.02 17.58
CA GLY A 147 24.51 -4.57 18.92
C GLY A 147 25.78 -5.33 19.26
N GLU A 148 26.16 -5.37 20.52
CA GLU A 148 27.17 -6.30 20.99
C GLU A 148 26.65 -7.72 20.72
N GLN A 149 27.46 -8.54 20.06
CA GLN A 149 27.12 -9.94 19.84
C GLN A 149 27.07 -10.63 21.22
N MET A 150 25.85 -11.06 21.62
CA MET A 150 25.72 -12.03 22.72
C MET A 150 26.11 -13.41 22.23
#